data_931e5a4f98e0dc245003a4e93fa092d4
#
_entry.id   931e5a4f98e0dc245003a4e93fa092d4
#
_cell.length_a   1.000
_cell.length_b   1.000
_cell.length_c   1.000
_cell.angle_alpha   90.00
_cell.angle_beta   90.00
_cell.angle_gamma   90.00
#
_symmetry.space_group_name_H-M   'P 1'
#
loop_
_entity.id
_entity.type
_entity.pdbx_description
1 polymer ?
#
loop_
_entity_poly.entity_id
_entity_poly.type
_entity_poly.pdbx_seq_one_letter_code
_entity_poly.pdbx_strand_id
1 'polypeptide(L)'
;MQSFQIIKPVPVLSPYIRHYWILQDDAAVSVSERTFPIGCMQLVFHKGKQLFLQNDLKLQPQSFICGQSIGFSDVLSTGRIEMITVVFQPYAAKALLHIPVHLFHGKDVAMDEVEDVELSDLAKQVTDTSDNIVCIRLIEQFFLRRLYAFSEYNLKLSLIHISE
;
A
#
# COMPACT_ATOMS: atom_id res chain seq x y z
N MET A 1 9.09 22.17 3.53
CA MET A 1 10.27 21.31 3.63
C MET A 1 9.86 19.86 3.38
N GLN A 2 10.54 19.19 2.47
CA GLN A 2 10.22 17.81 2.13
C GLN A 2 10.97 16.85 3.05
N SER A 3 10.24 15.85 3.57
CA SER A 3 10.79 14.77 4.38
C SER A 3 10.43 13.44 3.76
N PHE A 4 11.42 12.59 3.56
CA PHE A 4 11.24 11.25 3.00
C PHE A 4 11.97 10.26 3.88
N GLN A 5 11.27 9.22 4.32
CA GLN A 5 11.82 8.22 5.23
C GLN A 5 11.45 6.83 4.74
N ILE A 6 12.44 5.95 4.66
CA ILE A 6 12.23 4.54 4.33
C ILE A 6 12.36 3.73 5.61
N ILE A 7 11.39 2.84 5.85
CA ILE A 7 11.34 1.98 7.03
C ILE A 7 11.29 0.53 6.58
N LYS A 8 12.20 -0.28 7.12
CA LYS A 8 12.21 -1.71 6.82
C LYS A 8 11.16 -2.44 7.65
N PRO A 9 10.51 -3.47 7.08
CA PRO A 9 9.54 -4.27 7.84
C PRO A 9 10.26 -5.13 8.89
N VAL A 10 9.48 -5.62 9.86
CA VAL A 10 9.99 -6.65 10.79
C VAL A 10 10.44 -7.88 10.00
N PRO A 11 11.45 -8.63 10.49
CA PRO A 11 12.04 -9.73 9.71
C PRO A 11 11.03 -10.75 9.19
N VAL A 12 9.98 -11.06 9.96
CA VAL A 12 8.94 -12.02 9.56
C VAL A 12 8.21 -11.56 8.30
N LEU A 13 8.02 -10.26 8.11
CA LEU A 13 7.34 -9.70 6.95
C LEU A 13 8.27 -9.39 5.78
N SER A 14 9.59 -9.42 5.97
CA SER A 14 10.54 -9.04 4.93
C SER A 14 10.45 -9.90 3.65
N PRO A 15 10.07 -11.18 3.67
CA PRO A 15 9.85 -11.93 2.42
C PRO A 15 8.65 -11.43 1.62
N TYR A 16 7.74 -10.68 2.24
CA TYR A 16 6.48 -10.24 1.62
C TYR A 16 6.43 -8.75 1.37
N ILE A 17 7.00 -7.95 2.28
CA ILE A 17 7.01 -6.49 2.22
C ILE A 17 8.45 -6.04 2.04
N ARG A 18 8.71 -5.29 0.96
CA ARG A 18 10.04 -4.78 0.67
C ARG A 18 10.42 -3.68 1.64
N HIS A 19 9.56 -2.68 1.79
CA HIS A 19 9.73 -1.59 2.74
C HIS A 19 8.44 -0.76 2.81
N TYR A 20 8.40 0.12 3.81
CA TYR A 20 7.43 1.21 3.88
C TYR A 20 8.17 2.51 3.59
N TRP A 21 7.46 3.50 3.06
CA TRP A 21 8.01 4.83 3.04
C TRP A 21 6.97 5.87 3.46
N ILE A 22 7.47 6.96 4.05
CA ILE A 22 6.68 8.09 4.51
C ILE A 22 7.18 9.32 3.78
N LEU A 23 6.29 10.02 3.10
CA LEU A 23 6.60 11.28 2.43
C LEU A 23 5.76 12.38 3.04
N GLN A 24 6.42 13.45 3.47
CA GLN A 24 5.77 14.65 3.99
C GLN A 24 6.34 15.86 3.26
N ASP A 25 5.45 16.74 2.81
CA ASP A 25 5.85 17.97 2.16
C ASP A 25 4.79 19.02 2.44
N ASP A 26 5.20 20.07 3.15
CA ASP A 26 4.32 21.18 3.53
C ASP A 26 4.26 22.28 2.47
N ALA A 27 4.79 22.03 1.27
CA ALA A 27 4.80 23.01 0.21
C ALA A 27 3.38 23.51 -0.11
N ALA A 28 3.20 24.81 -0.08
CA ALA A 28 1.93 25.44 -0.39
C ALA A 28 1.72 25.60 -1.90
N VAL A 29 2.73 25.27 -2.71
CA VAL A 29 2.73 25.45 -4.16
C VAL A 29 2.60 24.08 -4.83
N SER A 30 1.80 24.01 -5.90
CA SER A 30 1.68 22.81 -6.71
C SER A 30 3.04 22.38 -7.25
N VAL A 31 3.40 21.12 -7.03
CA VAL A 31 4.64 20.53 -7.52
C VAL A 31 4.26 19.36 -8.42
N SER A 32 4.86 19.33 -9.62
CA SER A 32 4.69 18.20 -10.53
C SER A 32 5.92 17.30 -10.43
N GLU A 33 5.71 16.03 -10.14
CA GLU A 33 6.78 15.05 -10.08
C GLU A 33 6.44 13.88 -11.00
N ARG A 34 7.46 13.38 -11.66
CA ARG A 34 7.33 12.19 -12.49
C ARG A 34 7.65 10.97 -11.65
N THR A 35 6.70 10.05 -11.57
CA THR A 35 6.91 8.76 -10.90
C THR A 35 7.36 7.73 -11.93
N PHE A 36 8.32 6.89 -11.52
CA PHE A 36 8.81 5.80 -12.35
C PHE A 36 8.02 4.53 -12.08
N PRO A 37 7.85 3.67 -13.08
CA PRO A 37 7.20 2.38 -12.87
C PRO A 37 8.00 1.53 -11.88
N ILE A 38 7.29 0.93 -10.94
CA ILE A 38 7.87 0.01 -9.97
C ILE A 38 7.27 -1.36 -10.27
N GLY A 39 8.12 -2.37 -10.39
CA GLY A 39 7.69 -3.74 -10.69
C GLY A 39 6.97 -4.43 -9.52
N CYS A 40 6.51 -3.69 -8.54
CA CYS A 40 5.89 -4.19 -7.32
C CYS A 40 4.54 -3.52 -7.09
N MET A 41 3.63 -4.24 -6.45
CA MET A 41 2.38 -3.65 -5.98
C MET A 41 2.64 -2.77 -4.77
N GLN A 42 1.82 -1.74 -4.63
CA GLN A 42 1.89 -0.79 -3.53
C GLN A 42 0.52 -0.57 -2.90
N LEU A 43 0.52 -0.32 -1.61
CA LEU A 43 -0.65 0.11 -0.87
C LEU A 43 -0.37 1.53 -0.38
N VAL A 44 -1.21 2.48 -0.77
CA VAL A 44 -0.95 3.90 -0.55
C VAL A 44 -2.05 4.51 0.32
N PHE A 45 -1.63 5.29 1.32
CA PHE A 45 -2.51 6.03 2.20
C PHE A 45 -2.15 7.51 2.13
N HIS A 46 -3.06 8.35 1.63
CA HIS A 46 -2.91 9.81 1.65
C HIS A 46 -3.53 10.35 2.95
N LYS A 47 -2.69 10.84 3.83
CA LYS A 47 -3.13 11.51 5.06
C LYS A 47 -3.27 13.02 4.88
N GLY A 48 -2.55 13.58 3.90
CA GLY A 48 -2.70 14.96 3.48
C GLY A 48 -3.60 15.08 2.26
N LYS A 49 -3.27 16.03 1.37
CA LYS A 49 -4.00 16.19 0.11
C LYS A 49 -3.65 15.06 -0.85
N GLN A 50 -4.65 14.56 -1.54
CA GLN A 50 -4.48 13.52 -2.55
C GLN A 50 -3.72 14.09 -3.75
N LEU A 51 -2.92 13.23 -4.39
CA LEU A 51 -2.22 13.61 -5.61
C LEU A 51 -3.15 13.50 -6.82
N PHE A 52 -2.86 14.30 -7.81
CA PHE A 52 -3.61 14.36 -9.05
C PHE A 52 -2.78 13.75 -10.17
N LEU A 53 -3.37 12.80 -10.90
CA LEU A 53 -2.72 12.19 -12.06
C LEU A 53 -2.96 13.09 -13.26
N GLN A 54 -1.89 13.69 -13.81
CA GLN A 54 -2.01 14.65 -14.91
C GLN A 54 -2.51 14.01 -16.20
N ASN A 55 -2.06 12.77 -16.48
CA ASN A 55 -2.40 12.11 -17.74
C ASN A 55 -3.90 11.82 -17.85
N ASP A 56 -4.53 11.48 -16.74
CA ASP A 56 -5.93 11.10 -16.70
C ASP A 56 -6.82 12.21 -16.13
N LEU A 57 -6.23 13.33 -15.72
CA LEU A 57 -6.92 14.42 -15.01
C LEU A 57 -7.77 13.88 -13.86
N LYS A 58 -7.23 12.92 -13.13
CA LYS A 58 -7.96 12.20 -12.10
C LYS A 58 -7.27 12.31 -10.76
N LEU A 59 -8.06 12.61 -9.72
CA LEU A 59 -7.58 12.64 -8.35
C LEU A 59 -7.42 11.19 -7.85
N GLN A 60 -6.26 10.88 -7.26
CA GLN A 60 -6.06 9.57 -6.63
C GLN A 60 -7.01 9.40 -5.45
N PRO A 61 -7.51 8.17 -5.19
CA PRO A 61 -8.27 7.92 -3.97
C PRO A 61 -7.44 8.20 -2.72
N GLN A 62 -8.09 8.43 -1.59
CA GLN A 62 -7.39 8.68 -0.33
C GLN A 62 -6.56 7.47 0.09
N SER A 63 -7.09 6.26 -0.10
CA SER A 63 -6.36 5.01 0.13
C SER A 63 -6.63 4.09 -1.05
N PHE A 64 -5.57 3.52 -1.60
CA PHE A 64 -5.72 2.70 -2.80
C PHE A 64 -4.59 1.67 -2.92
N ILE A 65 -4.84 0.68 -3.76
CA ILE A 65 -3.87 -0.33 -4.16
C ILE A 65 -3.43 0.03 -5.57
N CYS A 66 -2.12 0.15 -5.76
CA CYS A 66 -1.52 0.40 -7.06
C CYS A 66 -0.89 -0.89 -7.56
N GLY A 67 -1.32 -1.36 -8.72
CA GLY A 67 -0.74 -2.55 -9.34
C GLY A 67 0.59 -2.25 -10.00
N GLN A 68 1.23 -3.28 -10.53
CA GLN A 68 2.43 -3.11 -11.34
C GLN A 68 2.11 -2.25 -12.54
N SER A 69 2.87 -1.19 -12.74
CA SER A 69 2.67 -0.30 -13.86
C SER A 69 3.86 -0.33 -14.82
N ILE A 70 3.56 -0.15 -16.10
CA ILE A 70 4.55 -0.02 -17.16
C ILE A 70 4.41 1.40 -17.69
N GLY A 71 5.49 2.19 -17.63
CA GLY A 71 5.50 3.56 -18.11
C GLY A 71 5.63 4.58 -17.00
N PHE A 72 5.49 5.85 -17.36
CA PHE A 72 5.65 6.96 -16.43
C PHE A 72 4.31 7.61 -16.13
N SER A 73 4.17 8.08 -14.90
CA SER A 73 3.01 8.87 -14.50
C SER A 73 3.49 10.18 -13.90
N ASP A 74 2.93 11.29 -14.34
CA ASP A 74 3.16 12.59 -13.73
C ASP A 74 2.08 12.83 -12.69
N VAL A 75 2.49 13.19 -11.48
CA VAL A 75 1.58 13.50 -10.38
C VAL A 75 1.72 14.96 -9.99
N LEU A 76 0.62 15.56 -9.61
CA LEU A 76 0.55 16.96 -9.21
C LEU A 76 0.02 17.06 -7.80
N SER A 77 0.75 17.80 -6.96
CA SER A 77 0.31 18.12 -5.60
C SER A 77 -0.46 19.42 -5.61
N THR A 78 -1.62 19.45 -4.95
CA THR A 78 -2.43 20.65 -4.81
C THR A 78 -2.42 21.21 -3.39
N GLY A 79 -1.54 20.71 -2.55
CA GLY A 79 -1.41 21.17 -1.17
C GLY A 79 -0.43 20.30 -0.40
N ARG A 80 -0.61 20.24 0.92
CA ARG A 80 0.25 19.47 1.79
C ARG A 80 0.18 17.98 1.48
N ILE A 81 1.34 17.37 1.30
CA ILE A 81 1.47 15.94 1.08
C ILE A 81 1.83 15.27 2.40
N GLU A 82 1.12 14.20 2.72
CA GLU A 82 1.47 13.29 3.81
C GLU A 82 0.99 11.90 3.38
N MET A 83 1.95 11.05 2.98
CA MET A 83 1.68 9.74 2.41
C MET A 83 2.44 8.66 3.15
N ILE A 84 1.78 7.52 3.32
CA ILE A 84 2.42 6.28 3.75
C ILE A 84 2.20 5.26 2.65
N THR A 85 3.27 4.58 2.24
CA THR A 85 3.19 3.56 1.20
C THR A 85 3.83 2.27 1.68
N VAL A 86 3.13 1.17 1.42
CA VAL A 86 3.64 -0.19 1.62
C VAL A 86 4.05 -0.71 0.25
N VAL A 87 5.33 -1.06 0.08
CA VAL A 87 5.84 -1.65 -1.15
C VAL A 87 6.00 -3.15 -0.93
N PHE A 88 5.27 -3.95 -1.68
CA PHE A 88 5.32 -5.40 -1.56
C PHE A 88 6.47 -5.98 -2.37
N GLN A 89 6.99 -7.13 -1.94
CA GLN A 89 7.89 -7.92 -2.77
C GLN A 89 7.12 -8.43 -4.00
N PRO A 90 7.81 -8.66 -5.13
CA PRO A 90 7.15 -9.22 -6.31
C PRO A 90 6.40 -10.50 -5.94
N TYR A 91 5.16 -10.62 -6.42
CA TYR A 91 4.27 -11.79 -6.22
C TYR A 91 3.80 -12.00 -4.78
N ALA A 92 4.24 -11.18 -3.82
CA ALA A 92 3.86 -11.36 -2.41
C ALA A 92 2.48 -10.81 -2.06
N ALA A 93 2.01 -9.84 -2.81
CA ALA A 93 0.72 -9.19 -2.52
C ALA A 93 -0.44 -10.18 -2.52
N LYS A 94 -0.39 -11.22 -3.36
CA LYS A 94 -1.42 -12.24 -3.43
C LYS A 94 -1.62 -12.96 -2.10
N ALA A 95 -0.54 -13.20 -1.36
CA ALA A 95 -0.62 -13.90 -0.07
C ALA A 95 -1.26 -13.05 1.02
N LEU A 96 -1.05 -11.72 0.98
CA LEU A 96 -1.49 -10.82 2.04
C LEU A 96 -2.78 -10.08 1.71
N LEU A 97 -3.05 -9.80 0.44
CA LEU A 97 -4.22 -9.04 0.03
C LEU A 97 -5.38 -9.91 -0.45
N HIS A 98 -5.13 -11.18 -0.76
CA HIS A 98 -6.14 -12.15 -1.23
C HIS A 98 -6.89 -11.68 -2.48
N ILE A 99 -6.24 -10.88 -3.33
CA ILE A 99 -6.85 -10.28 -4.51
C ILE A 99 -6.05 -10.75 -5.74
N PRO A 100 -6.73 -11.09 -6.85
CA PRO A 100 -6.01 -11.40 -8.07
C PRO A 100 -5.21 -10.20 -8.56
N VAL A 101 -3.87 -10.30 -8.48
CA VAL A 101 -2.98 -9.17 -8.76
C VAL A 101 -3.04 -8.69 -10.21
N HIS A 102 -3.42 -9.57 -11.15
CA HIS A 102 -3.53 -9.19 -12.55
C HIS A 102 -4.65 -8.18 -12.81
N LEU A 103 -5.64 -8.08 -11.92
CA LEU A 103 -6.73 -7.10 -12.05
C LEU A 103 -6.27 -5.67 -11.77
N PHE A 104 -5.14 -5.51 -11.12
CA PHE A 104 -4.62 -4.20 -10.72
C PHE A 104 -3.50 -3.70 -11.65
N HIS A 105 -3.17 -4.44 -12.69
CA HIS A 105 -2.06 -4.07 -13.58
C HIS A 105 -2.33 -2.70 -14.21
N GLY A 106 -1.43 -1.75 -13.93
CA GLY A 106 -1.51 -0.40 -14.46
C GLY A 106 -2.64 0.45 -13.92
N LYS A 107 -3.31 0.03 -12.83
CA LYS A 107 -4.47 0.74 -12.28
C LYS A 107 -4.31 1.02 -10.81
N ASP A 108 -4.87 2.16 -10.38
CA ASP A 108 -5.08 2.49 -8.97
C ASP A 108 -6.52 2.09 -8.62
N VAL A 109 -6.67 1.21 -7.63
CA VAL A 109 -7.99 0.74 -7.21
C VAL A 109 -8.24 1.23 -5.78
N ALA A 110 -9.29 2.04 -5.61
CA ALA A 110 -9.64 2.57 -4.30
C ALA A 110 -9.92 1.44 -3.31
N MET A 111 -9.52 1.65 -2.06
CA MET A 111 -9.67 0.63 -1.02
C MET A 111 -11.12 0.24 -0.77
N ASP A 112 -12.05 1.19 -0.92
CA ASP A 112 -13.47 0.95 -0.75
C ASP A 112 -14.10 0.19 -1.93
N GLU A 113 -13.43 0.14 -3.08
CA GLU A 113 -13.86 -0.67 -4.23
C GLU A 113 -13.46 -2.14 -4.08
N VAL A 114 -12.55 -2.43 -3.17
CA VAL A 114 -12.11 -3.79 -2.86
C VAL A 114 -13.04 -4.35 -1.78
N GLU A 115 -13.62 -5.51 -2.03
CA GLU A 115 -14.53 -6.14 -1.07
C GLU A 115 -13.75 -6.78 0.08
N ASP A 116 -13.03 -5.96 0.84
CA ASP A 116 -12.22 -6.38 1.98
C ASP A 116 -12.45 -5.41 3.13
N VAL A 117 -13.36 -5.77 4.01
CA VAL A 117 -13.78 -4.92 5.14
C VAL A 117 -12.61 -4.64 6.08
N GLU A 118 -11.77 -5.64 6.34
CA GLU A 118 -10.61 -5.47 7.24
C GLU A 118 -9.61 -4.48 6.68
N LEU A 119 -9.38 -4.53 5.37
CA LEU A 119 -8.47 -3.61 4.70
C LEU A 119 -9.02 -2.18 4.70
N SER A 120 -10.33 -2.03 4.49
CA SER A 120 -11.00 -0.73 4.58
C SER A 120 -10.92 -0.15 5.98
N ASP A 121 -11.07 -0.98 7.01
CA ASP A 121 -10.95 -0.56 8.39
C ASP A 121 -9.53 -0.12 8.71
N LEU A 122 -8.52 -0.83 8.19
CA LEU A 122 -7.12 -0.42 8.33
C LEU A 122 -6.90 0.97 7.72
N ALA A 123 -7.45 1.22 6.55
CA ALA A 123 -7.31 2.52 5.88
C ALA A 123 -7.87 3.64 6.75
N LYS A 124 -9.02 3.44 7.38
CA LYS A 124 -9.62 4.42 8.30
C LYS A 124 -8.74 4.64 9.52
N GLN A 125 -8.22 3.58 10.11
CA GLN A 125 -7.33 3.67 11.28
C GLN A 125 -6.06 4.46 10.95
N VAL A 126 -5.46 4.22 9.79
CA VAL A 126 -4.25 4.91 9.36
C VAL A 126 -4.53 6.40 9.13
N THR A 127 -5.62 6.73 8.44
CA THR A 127 -5.96 8.14 8.17
C THR A 127 -6.36 8.89 9.43
N ASP A 128 -6.93 8.21 10.43
CA ASP A 128 -7.35 8.83 11.69
C ASP A 128 -6.22 8.94 12.72
N THR A 129 -5.07 8.31 12.48
CA THR A 129 -3.93 8.31 13.39
C THR A 129 -2.91 9.34 12.94
N SER A 130 -2.59 10.30 13.81
CA SER A 130 -1.68 11.39 13.46
C SER A 130 -0.22 10.97 13.41
N ASP A 131 0.21 10.05 14.29
CA ASP A 131 1.59 9.61 14.38
C ASP A 131 1.89 8.56 13.30
N ASN A 132 2.81 8.87 12.38
CA ASN A 132 3.11 7.99 11.25
C ASN A 132 3.80 6.70 11.67
N ILE A 133 4.58 6.71 12.76
CA ILE A 133 5.20 5.48 13.27
C ILE A 133 4.13 4.55 13.83
N VAL A 134 3.13 5.10 14.51
CA VAL A 134 1.98 4.31 14.98
C VAL A 134 1.21 3.74 13.79
N CYS A 135 1.06 4.51 12.72
CA CYS A 135 0.44 4.02 11.48
C CYS A 135 1.18 2.81 10.92
N ILE A 136 2.52 2.87 10.87
CA ILE A 136 3.33 1.74 10.40
C ILE A 136 3.10 0.50 11.27
N ARG A 137 3.03 0.69 12.59
CA ARG A 137 2.75 -0.44 13.52
C ARG A 137 1.37 -1.04 13.27
N LEU A 138 0.36 -0.22 13.03
CA LEU A 138 -0.98 -0.70 12.71
C LEU A 138 -0.97 -1.54 11.42
N ILE A 139 -0.26 -1.06 10.41
CA ILE A 139 -0.10 -1.76 9.14
C ILE A 139 0.63 -3.10 9.36
N GLU A 140 1.72 -3.10 10.13
CA GLU A 140 2.47 -4.32 10.41
C GLU A 140 1.64 -5.35 11.17
N GLN A 141 0.90 -4.92 12.17
CA GLN A 141 0.02 -5.82 12.93
C GLN A 141 -1.04 -6.44 12.03
N PHE A 142 -1.60 -5.65 11.11
CA PHE A 142 -2.58 -6.13 10.16
C PHE A 142 -2.00 -7.25 9.28
N PHE A 143 -0.83 -7.03 8.70
CA PHE A 143 -0.21 -8.03 7.82
C PHE A 143 0.34 -9.23 8.57
N LEU A 144 0.80 -9.05 9.81
CA LEU A 144 1.20 -10.18 10.66
C LEU A 144 0.01 -11.10 10.93
N ARG A 145 -1.15 -10.54 11.23
CA ARG A 145 -2.36 -11.34 11.43
C ARG A 145 -2.74 -12.10 10.15
N ARG A 146 -2.65 -11.46 9.01
CA ARG A 146 -2.94 -12.10 7.72
C ARG A 146 -1.95 -13.20 7.39
N LEU A 147 -0.67 -12.95 7.64
CA LEU A 147 0.38 -13.95 7.43
C LEU A 147 0.18 -15.16 8.33
N TYR A 148 -0.17 -14.94 9.59
CA TYR A 148 -0.48 -16.03 10.52
C TYR A 148 -1.65 -16.87 10.02
N ALA A 149 -2.75 -16.24 9.62
CA ALA A 149 -3.91 -16.96 9.11
C ALA A 149 -3.59 -17.74 7.83
N PHE A 150 -2.79 -17.16 6.93
CA PHE A 150 -2.35 -17.82 5.70
C PHE A 150 -1.50 -19.06 6.02
N SER A 151 -0.56 -18.95 6.97
CA SER A 151 0.31 -20.06 7.39
C SER A 151 -0.50 -21.17 8.03
N GLU A 152 -1.48 -20.85 8.87
CA GLU A 152 -2.37 -21.82 9.48
C GLU A 152 -3.18 -22.58 8.43
N TYR A 153 -3.70 -21.86 7.45
CA TYR A 153 -4.47 -22.45 6.35
C TYR A 153 -3.61 -23.45 5.57
N ASN A 154 -2.39 -23.09 5.23
CA ASN A 154 -1.46 -23.95 4.51
C ASN A 154 -1.09 -25.20 5.34
N LEU A 155 -0.91 -25.05 6.64
CA LEU A 155 -0.63 -26.18 7.52
C LEU A 155 -1.81 -27.17 7.54
N LYS A 156 -3.04 -26.68 7.62
CA LYS A 156 -4.23 -27.51 7.58
C LYS A 156 -4.34 -28.29 6.27
N LEU A 157 -4.06 -27.64 5.14
CA LEU A 157 -4.04 -28.31 3.84
C LEU A 157 -3.00 -29.42 3.79
N SER A 158 -1.80 -29.17 4.31
CA SER A 158 -0.73 -30.18 4.38
C SER A 158 -1.15 -31.38 5.22
N LEU A 159 -1.79 -31.16 6.37
CA LEU A 159 -2.28 -32.23 7.24
C LEU A 159 -3.36 -33.07 6.56
N ILE A 160 -4.23 -32.44 5.79
CA ILE A 160 -5.26 -33.17 5.01
C ILE A 160 -4.59 -34.12 4.00
N HIS A 161 -3.56 -33.64 3.29
CA HIS A 161 -2.83 -34.47 2.32
C HIS A 161 -2.08 -35.62 2.96
N ILE A 162 -1.55 -35.41 4.17
CA ILE A 162 -0.81 -36.46 4.90
C ILE A 162 -1.75 -37.55 5.39
N SER A 163 -3.00 -37.22 5.74
CA SER A 163 -3.95 -38.18 6.27
C SER A 163 -4.63 -39.05 5.21
N GLU A 164 -4.41 -38.76 3.93
CA GLU A 164 -4.86 -39.61 2.84
C GLU A 164 -3.84 -40.71 2.57
#